data_40a00aa5fabebda87398316dcebc6fe9
#
_entry.id   40a00aa5fabebda87398316dcebc6fe9
#
_cell.length_a   1.000
_cell.length_b   1.000
_cell.length_c   1.000
_cell.angle_alpha   90.00
_cell.angle_beta   90.00
_cell.angle_gamma   90.00
#
_symmetry.space_group_name_H-M   'P 1'
#
loop_
_entity.id
_entity.type
_entity.pdbx_description
1 polymer ?
#
loop_
_entity_poly.entity_id
_entity_poly.type
_entity_poly.pdbx_seq_one_letter_code
_entity_poly.pdbx_strand_id
1 'polypeptide(L)'
;MRYCRRVADYRFTEYFEKEVLRKRPYLKKEWCIQVLEKPLRSEPQEGNRYRFWAEIPELQGRFLRVVTLKDKVTIHNAFPDRRFKP
;
A
#
# COMPACT_ATOMS: atom_id res chain seq x y z
N MET A 1 22.63 2.20 12.66
CA MET A 1 22.12 2.40 12.42
C MET A 1 21.48 2.47 12.02
N ARG A 2 21.03 2.39 11.71
CA ARG A 2 20.28 2.47 11.32
C ARG A 2 19.63 3.03 10.70
N TYR A 3 19.48 2.87 10.18
CA TYR A 3 18.89 3.37 9.59
C TYR A 3 17.82 3.63 9.55
N CYS A 4 17.72 3.98 9.13
CA CYS A 4 16.52 4.23 9.36
C CYS A 4 15.69 4.54 8.28
N ARG A 5 14.65 4.05 8.09
CA ARG A 5 13.87 4.27 7.11
C ARG A 5 13.06 5.35 7.33
N ARG A 6 12.75 6.03 6.55
CA ARG A 6 12.10 7.12 6.65
C ARG A 6 10.75 6.97 6.28
N VAL A 7 9.87 6.52 7.12
CA VAL A 7 8.45 6.45 6.92
C VAL A 7 7.91 7.77 6.45
N ALA A 8 8.52 8.84 6.89
CA ALA A 8 8.08 10.17 6.51
C ALA A 8 8.21 10.44 5.02
N ASP A 9 8.95 9.62 4.31
CA ASP A 9 9.12 9.82 2.87
C ASP A 9 7.94 9.34 2.05
N TYR A 10 7.01 8.63 2.65
CA TYR A 10 5.84 8.14 1.92
C TYR A 10 4.81 9.24 1.78
N ARG A 11 4.10 9.23 0.66
CA ARG A 11 3.08 10.22 0.36
C ARG A 11 1.80 9.55 -0.07
N PHE A 12 0.70 10.29 -0.02
CA PHE A 12 -0.60 9.78 -0.43
C PHE A 12 -1.20 10.77 -1.42
N THR A 13 -1.78 10.28 -2.50
CA THR A 13 -2.41 11.17 -3.47
C THR A 13 -3.70 11.72 -2.89
N GLU A 14 -4.17 12.81 -3.48
CA GLU A 14 -5.45 13.39 -3.09
C GLU A 14 -6.57 12.38 -3.33
N TYR A 15 -6.47 11.62 -4.41
CA TYR A 15 -7.43 10.58 -4.70
C TYR A 15 -7.50 9.57 -3.55
N PHE A 16 -6.35 9.14 -3.05
CA PHE A 16 -6.30 8.20 -1.94
C PHE A 16 -7.00 8.79 -0.72
N GLU A 17 -6.68 10.03 -0.38
CA GLU A 17 -7.22 10.63 0.82
C GLU A 17 -8.71 10.91 0.72
N LYS A 18 -9.18 11.32 -0.44
CA LYS A 18 -10.57 11.70 -0.60
C LYS A 18 -11.49 10.56 -1.04
N GLU A 19 -10.99 9.67 -1.89
CA GLU A 19 -11.83 8.62 -2.42
C GLU A 19 -11.60 7.26 -1.76
N VAL A 20 -10.36 6.86 -1.65
CA VAL A 20 -10.07 5.53 -1.13
C VAL A 20 -10.42 5.41 0.35
N LEU A 21 -10.00 6.38 1.14
CA LEU A 21 -10.30 6.35 2.57
C LEU A 21 -11.80 6.54 2.84
N ARG A 22 -12.48 7.27 1.97
CA ARG A 22 -13.92 7.46 2.13
C ARG A 22 -14.68 6.16 1.90
N LYS A 23 -14.27 5.42 0.88
CA LYS A 23 -14.91 4.14 0.58
C LYS A 23 -14.51 3.05 1.55
N ARG A 24 -13.31 3.15 2.10
CA ARG A 24 -12.79 2.15 3.02
C ARG A 24 -12.30 2.82 4.30
N PRO A 25 -13.23 3.28 5.14
CA PRO A 25 -12.83 4.03 6.34
C PRO A 25 -12.05 3.19 7.34
N TYR A 26 -12.12 1.85 7.25
CA TYR A 26 -11.34 1.01 8.13
C TYR A 26 -9.86 0.98 7.76
N LEU A 27 -9.53 1.44 6.57
CA LEU A 27 -8.16 1.36 6.08
C LEU A 27 -7.26 2.36 6.79
N LYS A 28 -6.09 1.90 7.19
CA LYS A 28 -5.13 2.76 7.86
C LYS A 28 -3.92 3.03 6.99
N LYS A 29 -3.45 4.26 7.02
CA LYS A 29 -2.27 4.62 6.24
C LYS A 29 -1.05 3.81 6.67
N GLU A 30 -0.95 3.50 7.96
CA GLU A 30 0.17 2.70 8.47
C GLU A 30 0.23 1.33 7.80
N TRP A 31 -0.91 0.74 7.50
CA TRP A 31 -0.93 -0.56 6.85
C TRP A 31 -0.32 -0.47 5.45
N CYS A 32 -0.62 0.60 4.74
CA CYS A 32 -0.09 0.80 3.39
C CYS A 32 1.43 0.93 3.45
N ILE A 33 1.92 1.69 4.43
CA ILE A 33 3.35 1.86 4.59
C ILE A 33 4.01 0.53 4.95
N GLN A 34 3.36 -0.26 5.81
CA GLN A 34 3.87 -1.58 6.16
C GLN A 34 4.06 -2.45 4.92
N VAL A 35 3.09 -2.42 4.02
CA VAL A 35 3.19 -3.22 2.80
C VAL A 35 4.39 -2.76 1.98
N LEU A 36 4.61 -1.46 1.86
CA LEU A 36 5.73 -0.96 1.09
C LEU A 36 7.06 -1.24 1.74
N GLU A 37 7.09 -1.32 3.08
CA GLU A 37 8.33 -1.59 3.78
C GLU A 37 8.78 -3.03 3.63
N LYS A 38 7.84 -3.96 3.67
CA LYS A 38 8.16 -5.38 3.56
C LYS A 38 7.14 -6.08 2.68
N PRO A 39 7.17 -5.84 1.39
CA PRO A 39 6.20 -6.49 0.50
C PRO A 39 6.51 -7.97 0.34
N LEU A 40 5.47 -8.77 0.31
CA LEU A 40 5.61 -10.18 -0.01
C LEU A 40 5.83 -10.34 -1.50
N ARG A 41 5.22 -9.48 -2.29
CA ARG A 41 5.37 -9.47 -3.73
C ARG A 41 5.18 -8.05 -4.26
N SER A 42 5.88 -7.71 -5.31
CA SER A 42 5.68 -6.43 -5.98
C SER A 42 5.77 -6.65 -7.48
N GLU A 43 4.96 -5.91 -8.23
CA GLU A 43 4.90 -6.03 -9.68
C GLU A 43 4.64 -4.67 -10.30
N PRO A 44 5.16 -4.43 -11.52
CA PRO A 44 4.78 -3.23 -12.24
C PRO A 44 3.34 -3.37 -12.75
N GLN A 45 2.71 -2.23 -12.93
CA GLN A 45 1.34 -2.18 -13.40
C GLN A 45 1.27 -1.13 -14.51
N GLU A 46 0.37 -1.30 -15.44
CA GLU A 46 0.23 -0.34 -16.53
C GLU A 46 -0.01 1.06 -15.99
N GLY A 47 0.39 2.07 -16.76
CA GLY A 47 0.19 3.44 -16.36
C GLY A 47 1.28 3.97 -15.45
N ASN A 48 2.46 3.38 -15.51
CA ASN A 48 3.57 3.79 -14.69
C ASN A 48 3.27 3.70 -13.21
N ARG A 49 2.66 2.57 -12.82
CA ARG A 49 2.33 2.31 -11.44
C ARG A 49 2.95 1.01 -11.00
N TYR A 50 3.00 0.82 -9.69
CA TYR A 50 3.49 -0.42 -9.11
C TYR A 50 2.51 -0.90 -8.07
N ARG A 51 2.39 -2.21 -7.90
CA ARG A 51 1.52 -2.79 -6.90
C ARG A 51 2.32 -3.69 -6.00
N PHE A 52 1.95 -3.67 -4.73
CA PHE A 52 2.65 -4.41 -3.70
C PHE A 52 1.63 -5.13 -2.85
N TRP A 53 1.98 -6.30 -2.35
CA TRP A 53 1.09 -7.07 -1.50
C TRP A 53 1.82 -7.51 -0.25
N ALA A 54 1.14 -7.49 0.87
CA ALA A 54 1.64 -8.09 2.10
C ALA A 54 0.46 -8.41 3.00
N GLU A 55 0.67 -9.35 3.90
CA GLU A 55 -0.38 -9.74 4.82
C GLU A 55 -0.48 -8.71 5.93
N ILE A 56 -1.71 -8.34 6.29
CA ILE A 56 -1.97 -7.41 7.39
C ILE A 56 -2.75 -8.17 8.45
N PRO A 57 -2.11 -8.50 9.57
CA PRO A 57 -2.81 -9.27 10.61
C PRO A 57 -4.09 -8.59 11.11
N GLU A 58 -4.08 -7.26 11.18
CA GLU A 58 -5.25 -6.52 11.64
C GLU A 58 -6.44 -6.67 10.70
N LEU A 59 -6.21 -7.12 9.48
CA LEU A 59 -7.27 -7.39 8.53
C LEU A 59 -7.60 -8.88 8.50
N GLN A 60 -7.44 -9.54 9.64
CA GLN A 60 -7.72 -10.97 9.75
C GLN A 60 -6.84 -11.79 8.82
N GLY A 61 -5.60 -11.36 8.65
CA GLY A 61 -4.66 -12.09 7.82
C GLY A 61 -4.85 -11.93 6.32
N ARG A 62 -5.68 -10.97 5.91
CA ARG A 62 -5.86 -10.74 4.49
C ARG A 62 -4.67 -10.01 3.91
N PHE A 63 -4.49 -10.17 2.61
CA PHE A 63 -3.41 -9.48 1.91
C PHE A 63 -3.91 -8.12 1.45
N LEU A 64 -3.16 -7.10 1.76
CA LEU A 64 -3.49 -5.75 1.34
C LEU A 64 -2.69 -5.43 0.09
N ARG A 65 -3.40 -4.99 -0.96
CA ARG A 65 -2.77 -4.59 -2.19
C ARG A 65 -2.64 -3.08 -2.18
N VAL A 66 -1.42 -2.59 -2.34
CA VAL A 66 -1.15 -1.16 -2.36
C VAL A 66 -0.61 -0.78 -3.72
N VAL A 67 -1.19 0.23 -4.34
CA VAL A 67 -0.76 0.71 -5.64
C VAL A 67 -0.08 2.05 -5.47
N THR A 68 1.14 2.18 -5.98
CA THR A 68 1.87 3.44 -5.91
C THR A 68 2.03 4.03 -7.29
N LEU A 69 2.43 5.28 -7.32
CA LEU A 69 2.82 5.92 -8.55
C LEU A 69 4.23 5.43 -8.93
N LYS A 70 4.75 5.99 -10.00
CA LYS A 70 6.04 5.58 -10.54
C LYS A 70 7.17 5.63 -9.51
N ASP A 71 7.08 6.55 -8.56
CA ASP A 71 8.14 6.73 -7.58
C ASP A 71 8.18 5.65 -6.50
N LYS A 72 7.16 4.79 -6.45
CA LYS A 72 7.07 3.70 -5.49
C LYS A 72 6.93 4.16 -4.04
N VAL A 73 6.70 5.44 -3.81
CA VAL A 73 6.51 5.97 -2.46
C VAL A 73 5.22 6.76 -2.33
N THR A 74 4.61 7.16 -3.44
CA THR A 74 3.35 7.89 -3.40
C THR A 74 2.22 6.89 -3.57
N ILE A 75 1.47 6.65 -2.51
CA ILE A 75 0.40 5.65 -2.49
C ILE A 75 -0.84 6.24 -3.12
N HIS A 76 -1.37 5.55 -4.12
CA HIS A 76 -2.52 6.03 -4.88
C HIS A 76 -3.79 5.25 -4.58
N ASN A 77 -3.67 3.97 -4.27
CA ASN A 77 -4.83 3.14 -4.02
C ASN A 77 -4.43 1.99 -3.09
N ALA A 78 -5.40 1.43 -2.41
CA ALA A 78 -5.13 0.29 -1.55
C ALA A 78 -6.46 -0.41 -1.26
N PHE A 79 -6.43 -1.74 -1.23
CA PHE A 79 -7.62 -2.50 -0.90
C PHE A 79 -7.23 -3.94 -0.57
N PRO A 80 -8.03 -4.64 0.24
CA PRO A 80 -7.77 -6.05 0.49
C PRO A 80 -7.97 -6.84 -0.81
N ASP A 81 -7.03 -7.71 -1.11
CA ASP A 81 -7.07 -8.46 -2.36
C ASP A 81 -7.33 -9.92 -2.06
N ARG A 82 -8.55 -10.36 -2.25
CA ARG A 82 -8.94 -11.73 -1.96
C ARG A 82 -8.39 -12.73 -2.95
N ARG A 83 -8.02 -12.26 -4.12
CA ARG A 83 -7.54 -13.14 -5.17
C ARG A 83 -6.05 -13.39 -5.15
N PHE A 84 -5.35 -12.62 -4.33
CA PHE A 84 -3.91 -12.75 -4.26
C PHE A 84 -3.53 -14.09 -3.63
N LYS A 85 -2.60 -14.78 -4.27
CA LYS A 85 -2.06 -16.02 -3.73
C LYS A 85 -0.56 -15.91 -3.71
N PRO A 86 0.04 -16.01 -2.53
CA PRO A 86 1.50 -15.88 -2.42
C PRO A 86 2.29 -16.99 -3.09
#